data_1b7dc27569d35d8750c32333e6e28ef5
#
_entry.id   1b7dc27569d35d8750c32333e6e28ef5
#
_cell.length_a   1.000
_cell.length_b   1.000
_cell.length_c   1.000
_cell.angle_alpha   90.00
_cell.angle_beta   90.00
_cell.angle_gamma   90.00
#
_symmetry.space_group_name_H-M   'P 1'
#
loop_
_entity.id
_entity.type
_entity.pdbx_description
1 polymer ?
#
loop_
_entity_poly.entity_id
_entity_poly.type
_entity_poly.pdbx_seq_one_letter_code
_entity_poly.pdbx_strand_id
1 'polypeptide(L)'
;MNYPQLKNYVLEHSRKYYDLSTPSISDAAWDEAYDKLEAMEKAQGWRDSDSPTLKVGGAAGKVSHPYTLYSLRKIYEKDELDEWMDVRTPKIDGTNLTIIYKAGKMHLALTRGNGDRGDDVTELAREIANIPQKISTDHAQIVINGECVTDNDVENFRNYVSGALGLKSPSEFKERNIKFIAHDILSFTMNYTNKIDVLQNMGFFTVLDDAAWDYPCDGVVYRCNDWQKCQNLGYTSKYPRFAVALKSRETITAVTTLKEVLWTVGRTGVVSPTGVVDPVVLDDATISRVTLHNIEQIESHNLGFGDRIEIERAGGVIPKFLRVIEHSPHNLKITKKHAEESVDCKLKRV
;
A
#
# COMPACT_ATOMS: atom_id res chain seq x y z
N MET A 1 0.89 -19.41 7.88
CA MET A 1 0.18 -18.93 9.11
C MET A 1 -1.22 -19.52 9.08
N ASN A 2 -1.78 -19.89 10.24
CA ASN A 2 -3.20 -20.21 10.36
C ASN A 2 -4.03 -18.91 10.42
N TYR A 3 -5.37 -19.04 10.35
CA TYR A 3 -6.27 -17.87 10.32
C TYR A 3 -6.03 -16.86 11.46
N PRO A 4 -6.01 -17.24 12.76
CA PRO A 4 -5.75 -16.27 13.84
C PRO A 4 -4.38 -15.61 13.76
N GLN A 5 -3.36 -16.34 13.34
CA GLN A 5 -2.01 -15.79 13.19
C GLN A 5 -1.94 -14.79 12.04
N LEU A 6 -2.58 -15.11 10.91
CA LEU A 6 -2.59 -14.23 9.73
C LEU A 6 -3.43 -12.98 10.01
N LYS A 7 -4.58 -13.12 10.67
CA LYS A 7 -5.41 -11.98 11.10
C LYS A 7 -4.63 -11.02 12.00
N ASN A 8 -3.97 -11.56 13.05
CA ASN A 8 -3.17 -10.74 13.95
C ASN A 8 -1.97 -10.09 13.26
N TYR A 9 -1.34 -10.79 12.33
CA TYR A 9 -0.26 -10.24 11.52
C TYR A 9 -0.74 -9.04 10.69
N VAL A 10 -1.86 -9.18 9.97
CA VAL A 10 -2.43 -8.07 9.19
C VAL A 10 -2.84 -6.90 10.09
N LEU A 11 -3.46 -7.15 11.24
CA LEU A 11 -3.84 -6.10 12.20
C LEU A 11 -2.62 -5.36 12.77
N GLU A 12 -1.57 -6.08 13.18
CA GLU A 12 -0.36 -5.47 13.73
C GLU A 12 0.33 -4.56 12.71
N HIS A 13 0.49 -5.05 11.47
CA HIS A 13 1.16 -4.28 10.42
C HIS A 13 0.29 -3.13 9.89
N SER A 14 -1.04 -3.29 9.88
CA SER A 14 -1.96 -2.18 9.64
C SER A 14 -1.77 -1.06 10.67
N ARG A 15 -1.69 -1.43 11.95
CA ARG A 15 -1.45 -0.46 13.01
C ARG A 15 -0.11 0.26 12.85
N LYS A 16 0.97 -0.47 12.58
CA LYS A 16 2.29 0.14 12.34
C LYS A 16 2.28 1.10 11.15
N TYR A 17 1.57 0.73 10.10
CA TYR A 17 1.47 1.51 8.87
C TYR A 17 0.58 2.76 9.04
N TYR A 18 -0.67 2.55 9.48
CA TYR A 18 -1.66 3.63 9.53
C TYR A 18 -1.61 4.47 10.80
N ASP A 19 -1.26 3.89 11.95
CA ASP A 19 -1.35 4.56 13.24
C ASP A 19 -0.01 5.12 13.73
N LEU A 20 1.07 4.41 13.47
CA LEU A 20 2.38 4.75 14.00
C LEU A 20 3.30 5.37 12.95
N SER A 21 2.91 5.38 11.67
CA SER A 21 3.75 5.82 10.54
C SER A 21 5.15 5.17 10.53
N THR A 22 5.26 3.95 11.09
CA THR A 22 6.49 3.16 11.17
C THR A 22 6.25 1.79 10.51
N PRO A 23 6.04 1.73 9.18
CA PRO A 23 5.80 0.48 8.50
C PRO A 23 6.99 -0.44 8.70
N SER A 24 6.72 -1.68 9.10
CA SER A 24 7.74 -2.72 9.27
C SER A 24 7.68 -3.80 8.18
N ILE A 25 6.79 -3.61 7.22
CA ILE A 25 6.63 -4.42 6.01
C ILE A 25 6.23 -3.48 4.87
N SER A 26 6.50 -3.88 3.62
CA SER A 26 6.08 -3.12 2.45
C SER A 26 4.57 -3.23 2.19
N ASP A 27 4.03 -2.31 1.40
CA ASP A 27 2.63 -2.31 0.96
C ASP A 27 2.25 -3.62 0.28
N ALA A 28 3.12 -4.12 -0.61
CA ALA A 28 2.88 -5.36 -1.34
C ALA A 28 2.81 -6.59 -0.42
N ALA A 29 3.60 -6.60 0.67
CA ALA A 29 3.55 -7.67 1.68
C ALA A 29 2.29 -7.64 2.53
N TRP A 30 1.89 -6.45 2.87
CA TRP A 30 0.62 -6.27 3.57
C TRP A 30 -0.53 -6.71 2.68
N ASP A 31 -0.49 -6.35 1.38
CA ASP A 31 -1.48 -6.75 0.38
C ASP A 31 -1.56 -8.27 0.23
N GLU A 32 -0.41 -8.96 0.08
CA GLU A 32 -0.37 -10.43 -0.01
C GLU A 32 -0.96 -11.09 1.24
N ALA A 33 -0.58 -10.61 2.43
CA ALA A 33 -1.09 -11.13 3.69
C ALA A 33 -2.61 -10.88 3.81
N TYR A 34 -3.05 -9.72 3.38
CA TYR A 34 -4.45 -9.34 3.38
C TYR A 34 -5.28 -10.19 2.41
N ASP A 35 -4.84 -10.34 1.16
CA ASP A 35 -5.51 -11.15 0.13
C ASP A 35 -5.59 -12.62 0.55
N LYS A 36 -4.52 -13.12 1.19
CA LYS A 36 -4.49 -14.47 1.75
C LYS A 36 -5.48 -14.65 2.90
N LEU A 37 -5.62 -13.63 3.77
CA LEU A 37 -6.62 -13.64 4.83
C LEU A 37 -8.03 -13.65 4.26
N GLU A 38 -8.31 -12.79 3.26
CA GLU A 38 -9.61 -12.74 2.59
C GLU A 38 -9.94 -14.07 1.87
N ALA A 39 -8.96 -14.68 1.21
CA ALA A 39 -9.13 -16.00 0.58
C ALA A 39 -9.46 -17.09 1.60
N MET A 40 -8.79 -17.08 2.77
CA MET A 40 -9.09 -18.03 3.86
C MET A 40 -10.53 -17.83 4.39
N GLU A 41 -10.95 -16.60 4.56
CA GLU A 41 -12.32 -16.28 5.01
C GLU A 41 -13.39 -16.71 4.01
N LYS A 42 -13.15 -16.49 2.72
CA LYS A 42 -14.02 -16.97 1.64
C LYS A 42 -14.11 -18.51 1.62
N ALA A 43 -12.99 -19.20 1.79
CA ALA A 43 -12.93 -20.66 1.80
C ALA A 43 -13.63 -21.28 3.02
N GLN A 44 -13.57 -20.61 4.18
CA GLN A 44 -14.21 -21.05 5.42
C GLN A 44 -15.71 -20.72 5.47
N GLY A 45 -16.17 -19.74 4.69
CA GLY A 45 -17.55 -19.24 4.74
C GLY A 45 -17.88 -18.42 6.00
N TRP A 46 -16.90 -18.10 6.83
CA TRP A 46 -17.06 -17.25 8.01
C TRP A 46 -15.82 -16.36 8.23
N ARG A 47 -15.97 -15.29 9.00
CA ARG A 47 -14.92 -14.37 9.42
C ARG A 47 -15.20 -13.83 10.82
N ASP A 48 -14.16 -13.45 11.54
CA ASP A 48 -14.30 -12.80 12.85
C ASP A 48 -14.91 -11.40 12.68
N SER A 49 -15.68 -10.96 13.69
CA SER A 49 -16.29 -9.63 13.69
C SER A 49 -15.30 -8.48 13.73
N ASP A 50 -14.06 -8.75 14.14
CA ASP A 50 -12.93 -7.81 14.18
C ASP A 50 -11.94 -8.01 13.03
N SER A 51 -12.29 -8.82 12.02
CA SER A 51 -11.39 -9.03 10.88
C SER A 51 -11.09 -7.73 10.14
N PRO A 52 -9.80 -7.48 9.79
CA PRO A 52 -9.41 -6.31 9.01
C PRO A 52 -10.00 -6.33 7.58
N THR A 53 -10.52 -7.47 7.12
CA THR A 53 -11.17 -7.57 5.81
C THR A 53 -12.58 -6.95 5.79
N LEU A 54 -13.16 -6.67 6.96
CA LEU A 54 -14.47 -6.02 7.10
C LEU A 54 -14.41 -4.50 7.01
N LYS A 55 -13.24 -3.89 7.21
CA LYS A 55 -13.06 -2.44 7.32
C LYS A 55 -11.97 -1.93 6.40
N VAL A 56 -12.04 -0.66 6.05
CA VAL A 56 -10.91 0.06 5.46
C VAL A 56 -9.80 0.17 6.51
N GLY A 57 -8.55 -0.10 6.14
CA GLY A 57 -7.42 -0.09 7.09
C GLY A 57 -7.18 1.29 7.69
N GLY A 58 -6.67 1.32 8.91
CA GLY A 58 -6.34 2.49 9.71
C GLY A 58 -7.01 2.47 11.09
N ALA A 59 -6.43 3.20 12.06
CA ALA A 59 -7.10 3.43 13.34
C ALA A 59 -8.34 4.30 13.16
N ALA A 60 -9.32 4.12 14.01
CA ALA A 60 -10.47 5.00 14.07
C ALA A 60 -10.03 6.36 14.60
N GLY A 61 -9.99 7.39 13.76
CA GLY A 61 -9.80 8.77 14.17
C GLY A 61 -10.92 9.28 15.10
N LYS A 62 -10.78 10.50 15.57
CA LYS A 62 -11.69 11.08 16.58
C LYS A 62 -12.99 11.64 15.98
N VAL A 63 -12.96 12.05 14.71
CA VAL A 63 -14.05 12.75 14.02
C VAL A 63 -14.65 11.87 12.93
N SER A 64 -15.98 11.80 12.86
CA SER A 64 -16.68 11.01 11.83
C SER A 64 -16.66 11.73 10.49
N HIS A 65 -16.39 10.99 9.41
CA HIS A 65 -16.57 11.46 8.04
C HIS A 65 -18.06 11.57 7.70
N PRO A 66 -18.46 12.60 6.92
CA PRO A 66 -19.84 12.69 6.41
C PRO A 66 -20.19 11.58 5.42
N TYR A 67 -19.18 10.99 4.76
CA TYR A 67 -19.28 9.92 3.78
C TYR A 67 -18.19 8.89 4.06
N THR A 68 -18.50 7.60 3.93
CA THR A 68 -17.50 6.53 4.06
C THR A 68 -16.45 6.62 2.94
N LEU A 69 -15.18 6.60 3.30
CA LEU A 69 -14.06 6.63 2.38
C LEU A 69 -13.64 5.20 2.02
N TYR A 70 -14.14 4.73 0.89
CA TYR A 70 -13.87 3.37 0.41
C TYR A 70 -12.42 3.19 -0.07
N SER A 71 -11.92 1.96 -0.02
CA SER A 71 -10.73 1.54 -0.76
C SER A 71 -11.07 1.29 -2.23
N LEU A 72 -10.09 1.03 -3.08
CA LEU A 72 -10.29 0.54 -4.43
C LEU A 72 -9.97 -0.95 -4.51
N ARG A 73 -10.74 -1.70 -5.31
CA ARG A 73 -10.38 -3.06 -5.69
C ARG A 73 -9.09 -3.01 -6.51
N LYS A 74 -8.12 -3.84 -6.16
CA LYS A 74 -6.87 -3.97 -6.91
C LYS A 74 -7.05 -4.98 -8.01
N ILE A 75 -6.52 -4.67 -9.18
CA ILE A 75 -6.36 -5.57 -10.32
C ILE A 75 -4.93 -5.46 -10.82
N TYR A 76 -4.45 -6.50 -11.48
CA TYR A 76 -3.06 -6.56 -11.97
C TYR A 76 -2.98 -6.77 -13.49
N GLU A 77 -4.07 -7.15 -14.12
CA GLU A 77 -4.16 -7.36 -15.55
C GLU A 77 -5.23 -6.45 -16.16
N LYS A 78 -4.97 -5.96 -17.38
CA LYS A 78 -5.90 -5.04 -18.05
C LYS A 78 -7.18 -5.71 -18.54
N ASP A 79 -7.16 -7.00 -18.74
CA ASP A 79 -8.33 -7.81 -19.14
C ASP A 79 -9.37 -7.96 -18.02
N GLU A 80 -9.02 -7.58 -16.78
CA GLU A 80 -9.95 -7.42 -15.66
C GLU A 80 -10.74 -6.09 -15.69
N LEU A 81 -10.45 -5.20 -16.66
CA LEU A 81 -11.16 -3.93 -16.82
C LEU A 81 -12.44 -4.12 -17.60
N ASP A 82 -13.52 -3.62 -17.07
CA ASP A 82 -14.78 -3.50 -17.81
C ASP A 82 -14.71 -2.35 -18.83
N GLU A 83 -15.28 -2.53 -20.02
CA GLU A 83 -15.28 -1.54 -21.12
C GLU A 83 -15.87 -0.17 -20.73
N TRP A 84 -16.74 -0.15 -19.73
CA TRP A 84 -17.37 1.07 -19.22
C TRP A 84 -16.54 1.83 -18.19
N MET A 85 -15.35 1.35 -17.84
CA MET A 85 -14.37 2.06 -17.02
C MET A 85 -13.56 3.02 -17.89
N ASP A 86 -14.17 4.11 -18.29
CA ASP A 86 -13.77 5.02 -19.35
C ASP A 86 -12.90 6.19 -18.87
N VAL A 87 -12.85 6.44 -17.55
CA VAL A 87 -11.99 7.48 -16.99
C VAL A 87 -10.75 6.88 -16.36
N ARG A 88 -9.59 7.43 -16.75
CA ARG A 88 -8.28 7.02 -16.27
C ARG A 88 -7.61 8.17 -15.53
N THR A 89 -7.12 7.91 -14.30
CA THR A 89 -6.36 8.89 -13.50
C THR A 89 -5.14 8.25 -12.85
N PRO A 90 -4.09 9.03 -12.50
CA PRO A 90 -2.99 8.51 -11.71
C PRO A 90 -3.50 8.03 -10.35
N LYS A 91 -3.01 6.89 -9.88
CA LYS A 91 -3.16 6.48 -8.49
C LYS A 91 -2.01 7.05 -7.69
N ILE A 92 -2.19 8.28 -7.24
CA ILE A 92 -1.17 9.03 -6.51
C ILE A 92 -0.85 8.30 -5.20
N ASP A 93 0.43 8.13 -4.92
CA ASP A 93 0.93 7.52 -3.69
C ASP A 93 1.25 8.60 -2.65
N GLY A 94 0.22 9.21 -2.11
CA GLY A 94 0.29 10.22 -1.09
C GLY A 94 -0.42 9.83 0.21
N THR A 95 -1.00 10.82 0.88
CA THR A 95 -1.81 10.63 2.07
C THR A 95 -3.18 11.29 1.89
N ASN A 96 -4.24 10.50 2.02
CA ASN A 96 -5.59 10.97 1.79
C ASN A 96 -6.02 12.06 2.78
N LEU A 97 -6.67 13.09 2.25
CA LEU A 97 -7.27 14.19 3.00
C LEU A 97 -8.67 14.47 2.49
N THR A 98 -9.61 14.60 3.42
CA THR A 98 -10.99 15.04 3.15
C THR A 98 -11.21 16.44 3.67
N ILE A 99 -11.67 17.34 2.82
CA ILE A 99 -11.92 18.74 3.16
C ILE A 99 -13.41 19.00 3.11
N ILE A 100 -13.94 19.62 4.16
CA ILE A 100 -15.35 19.95 4.30
C ILE A 100 -15.50 21.47 4.31
N TYR A 101 -16.22 21.97 3.32
CA TYR A 101 -16.63 23.37 3.25
C TYR A 101 -18.06 23.51 3.76
N LYS A 102 -18.33 24.58 4.52
CA LYS A 102 -19.68 25.02 4.91
C LYS A 102 -19.90 26.46 4.47
N ALA A 103 -20.98 26.70 3.76
CA ALA A 103 -21.29 28.02 3.18
C ALA A 103 -20.07 28.63 2.46
N GLY A 104 -19.38 27.82 1.66
CA GLY A 104 -18.21 28.22 0.88
C GLY A 104 -16.91 28.45 1.66
N LYS A 105 -16.88 28.28 2.99
CA LYS A 105 -15.66 28.42 3.81
C LYS A 105 -15.15 27.05 4.25
N MET A 106 -13.84 26.88 4.21
CA MET A 106 -13.18 25.71 4.76
C MET A 106 -13.52 25.60 6.25
N HIS A 107 -14.17 24.49 6.62
CA HIS A 107 -14.68 24.27 7.96
C HIS A 107 -13.88 23.20 8.69
N LEU A 108 -13.55 22.08 8.03
CA LEU A 108 -12.89 20.92 8.62
C LEU A 108 -12.05 20.21 7.59
N ALA A 109 -10.90 19.68 7.99
CA ALA A 109 -10.08 18.77 7.19
C ALA A 109 -9.71 17.55 8.02
N LEU A 110 -9.92 16.35 7.46
CA LEU A 110 -9.77 15.08 8.15
C LEU A 110 -8.80 14.16 7.40
N THR A 111 -7.93 13.49 8.14
CA THR A 111 -7.20 12.34 7.60
C THR A 111 -8.18 11.20 7.30
N ARG A 112 -7.79 10.24 6.46
CA ARG A 112 -8.64 9.09 6.12
C ARG A 112 -9.05 8.26 7.33
N GLY A 113 -8.12 8.01 8.26
CA GLY A 113 -8.33 7.09 9.36
C GLY A 113 -8.78 5.70 8.86
N ASN A 114 -9.83 5.14 9.45
CA ASN A 114 -10.42 3.87 9.05
C ASN A 114 -11.49 3.98 7.94
N GLY A 115 -11.63 5.15 7.32
CA GLY A 115 -12.63 5.42 6.28
C GLY A 115 -13.96 5.97 6.81
N ASP A 116 -14.34 5.67 8.06
CA ASP A 116 -15.54 6.22 8.73
C ASP A 116 -15.19 7.36 9.69
N ARG A 117 -13.97 7.35 10.24
CA ARG A 117 -13.47 8.35 11.18
C ARG A 117 -12.02 8.69 10.88
N GLY A 118 -11.68 9.99 10.92
CA GLY A 118 -10.34 10.52 10.74
C GLY A 118 -9.92 11.46 11.88
N ASP A 119 -8.66 11.86 11.88
CA ASP A 119 -8.18 12.88 12.78
C ASP A 119 -8.36 14.27 12.15
N ASP A 120 -8.69 15.24 13.01
CA ASP A 120 -8.83 16.64 12.61
C ASP A 120 -7.42 17.25 12.42
N VAL A 121 -7.15 17.64 11.18
CA VAL A 121 -5.91 18.30 10.75
C VAL A 121 -6.19 19.67 10.10
N THR A 122 -7.30 20.29 10.46
CA THR A 122 -7.79 21.53 9.83
C THR A 122 -6.77 22.65 9.85
N GLU A 123 -6.08 22.85 10.99
CA GLU A 123 -5.09 23.91 11.11
C GLU A 123 -3.89 23.69 10.18
N LEU A 124 -3.44 22.43 10.01
CA LEU A 124 -2.38 22.09 9.07
C LEU A 124 -2.85 22.23 7.61
N ALA A 125 -4.06 21.79 7.32
CA ALA A 125 -4.63 21.89 5.98
C ALA A 125 -4.80 23.34 5.50
N ARG A 126 -4.97 24.29 6.42
CA ARG A 126 -5.00 25.73 6.09
C ARG A 126 -3.67 26.28 5.60
N GLU A 127 -2.57 25.65 5.95
CA GLU A 127 -1.22 26.01 5.48
C GLU A 127 -0.88 25.43 4.09
N ILE A 128 -1.73 24.55 3.55
CA ILE A 128 -1.56 24.02 2.19
C ILE A 128 -1.97 25.09 1.17
N ALA A 129 -0.99 25.66 0.51
CA ALA A 129 -1.16 26.87 -0.32
C ALA A 129 -2.14 26.70 -1.48
N ASN A 130 -2.25 25.50 -2.06
CA ASN A 130 -3.15 25.22 -3.18
C ASN A 130 -4.54 24.71 -2.77
N ILE A 131 -4.91 24.82 -1.48
CA ILE A 131 -6.27 24.60 -1.02
C ILE A 131 -6.98 25.94 -0.86
N PRO A 132 -8.04 26.22 -1.64
CA PRO A 132 -8.83 27.44 -1.50
C PRO A 132 -9.46 27.53 -0.10
N GLN A 133 -9.19 28.58 0.66
CA GLN A 133 -9.82 28.81 1.97
C GLN A 133 -11.31 29.16 1.86
N LYS A 134 -11.71 29.67 0.67
CA LYS A 134 -13.08 29.98 0.30
C LYS A 134 -13.35 29.55 -1.13
N ILE A 135 -14.51 28.97 -1.37
CA ILE A 135 -15.01 28.56 -2.68
C ILE A 135 -16.34 29.25 -2.95
N SER A 136 -16.63 29.55 -4.21
CA SER A 136 -17.94 30.08 -4.62
C SER A 136 -18.91 28.91 -4.77
N THR A 137 -20.00 28.92 -4.00
CA THR A 137 -21.00 27.84 -4.04
C THR A 137 -22.30 28.27 -3.38
N ASP A 138 -23.42 27.75 -3.89
CA ASP A 138 -24.76 27.86 -3.28
C ASP A 138 -25.08 26.65 -2.38
N HIS A 139 -24.21 25.66 -2.33
CA HIS A 139 -24.40 24.48 -1.48
C HIS A 139 -24.03 24.78 -0.02
N ALA A 140 -24.90 24.37 0.90
CA ALA A 140 -24.67 24.52 2.33
C ALA A 140 -23.40 23.79 2.81
N GLN A 141 -23.11 22.62 2.21
CA GLN A 141 -21.92 21.82 2.50
C GLN A 141 -21.38 21.17 1.23
N ILE A 142 -20.03 21.21 1.07
CA ILE A 142 -19.31 20.46 0.06
C ILE A 142 -18.22 19.62 0.75
N VAL A 143 -18.11 18.35 0.34
CA VAL A 143 -17.09 17.42 0.84
C VAL A 143 -16.21 16.99 -0.32
N ILE A 144 -14.94 17.39 -0.26
CA ILE A 144 -13.93 17.15 -1.29
C ILE A 144 -12.93 16.14 -0.75
N ASN A 145 -12.62 15.11 -1.53
CA ASN A 145 -11.62 14.12 -1.22
C ASN A 145 -10.43 14.23 -2.19
N GLY A 146 -9.23 14.02 -1.68
CA GLY A 146 -8.01 14.14 -2.46
C GLY A 146 -6.82 13.50 -1.77
N GLU A 147 -5.65 13.68 -2.36
CA GLU A 147 -4.39 13.15 -1.88
C GLU A 147 -3.42 14.29 -1.60
N CYS A 148 -2.80 14.28 -0.42
CA CYS A 148 -1.68 15.16 -0.09
C CYS A 148 -0.39 14.58 -0.67
N VAL A 149 0.42 15.45 -1.27
CA VAL A 149 1.71 15.17 -1.91
C VAL A 149 2.74 16.22 -1.47
N THR A 150 3.99 16.06 -1.89
CA THR A 150 5.04 17.08 -1.68
C THR A 150 5.86 17.28 -2.95
N ASP A 151 6.43 18.47 -3.13
CA ASP A 151 7.42 18.74 -4.18
C ASP A 151 8.86 18.46 -3.73
N ASN A 152 9.05 18.10 -2.47
CA ASN A 152 10.39 17.79 -1.96
C ASN A 152 10.84 16.42 -2.50
N ASP A 153 12.12 16.35 -2.88
CA ASP A 153 12.76 15.09 -3.23
C ASP A 153 13.08 14.30 -1.96
N VAL A 154 12.32 13.25 -1.70
CA VAL A 154 12.40 12.44 -0.47
C VAL A 154 12.29 10.96 -0.80
N GLU A 155 13.09 10.13 -0.13
CA GLU A 155 13.16 8.68 -0.36
C GLU A 155 11.82 7.98 -0.11
N ASN A 156 11.13 8.33 0.97
CA ASN A 156 9.85 7.71 1.35
C ASN A 156 8.75 8.76 1.32
N PHE A 157 8.29 9.02 0.11
CA PHE A 157 7.34 10.07 -0.23
C PHE A 157 6.07 10.04 0.65
N ARG A 158 5.41 8.89 0.71
CA ARG A 158 4.16 8.73 1.45
C ARG A 158 4.34 8.89 2.96
N ASN A 159 5.41 8.32 3.53
CA ASN A 159 5.69 8.44 4.95
C ASN A 159 6.05 9.88 5.33
N TYR A 160 6.76 10.60 4.45
CA TYR A 160 7.07 12.00 4.64
C TYR A 160 5.80 12.86 4.73
N VAL A 161 4.88 12.67 3.79
CA VAL A 161 3.58 13.39 3.75
C VAL A 161 2.70 13.01 4.94
N SER A 162 2.62 11.71 5.26
CA SER A 162 1.86 11.22 6.42
C SER A 162 2.43 11.76 7.74
N GLY A 163 3.75 11.78 7.89
CA GLY A 163 4.43 12.37 9.03
C GLY A 163 4.18 13.88 9.15
N ALA A 164 4.13 14.60 8.02
CA ALA A 164 3.80 16.02 8.00
C ALA A 164 2.41 16.28 8.57
N LEU A 165 1.40 15.50 8.16
CA LEU A 165 0.02 15.63 8.70
C LEU A 165 -0.10 15.25 10.19
N GLY A 166 0.91 14.62 10.78
CA GLY A 166 1.00 14.33 12.21
C GLY A 166 1.67 15.44 13.06
N LEU A 167 2.22 16.47 12.42
CA LEU A 167 2.87 17.57 13.11
C LEU A 167 1.88 18.39 13.94
N LYS A 168 2.39 18.96 15.05
CA LYS A 168 1.59 19.83 15.94
C LYS A 168 1.76 21.31 15.63
N SER A 169 2.84 21.66 14.92
CA SER A 169 3.21 23.04 14.60
C SER A 169 2.86 23.37 13.15
N PRO A 170 1.93 24.29 12.87
CA PRO A 170 1.64 24.74 11.51
C PRO A 170 2.86 25.37 10.79
N SER A 171 3.75 26.02 11.53
CA SER A 171 4.97 26.59 10.95
C SER A 171 5.94 25.51 10.45
N GLU A 172 6.12 24.45 11.23
CA GLU A 172 6.95 23.31 10.84
C GLU A 172 6.30 22.53 9.66
N PHE A 173 4.98 22.42 9.66
CA PHE A 173 4.23 21.81 8.54
C PHE A 173 4.45 22.58 7.24
N LYS A 174 4.44 23.90 7.27
CA LYS A 174 4.62 24.74 6.08
C LYS A 174 5.95 24.50 5.38
N GLU A 175 7.01 24.18 6.13
CA GLU A 175 8.32 23.83 5.57
C GLU A 175 8.33 22.49 4.80
N ARG A 176 7.30 21.68 4.96
CA ARG A 176 7.17 20.38 4.29
C ARG A 176 6.69 20.48 2.83
N ASN A 177 6.31 21.68 2.36
CA ASN A 177 5.84 21.92 0.99
C ASN A 177 4.73 20.96 0.54
N ILE A 178 3.75 20.73 1.40
CA ILE A 178 2.63 19.85 1.10
C ILE A 178 1.69 20.53 0.11
N LYS A 179 1.24 19.76 -0.88
CA LYS A 179 0.20 20.13 -1.85
C LYS A 179 -0.97 19.16 -1.77
N PHE A 180 -2.12 19.58 -2.25
CA PHE A 180 -3.33 18.77 -2.31
C PHE A 180 -3.77 18.58 -3.76
N ILE A 181 -4.07 17.36 -4.15
CA ILE A 181 -4.61 16.99 -5.46
C ILE A 181 -6.01 16.42 -5.24
N ALA A 182 -7.02 17.16 -5.67
CA ALA A 182 -8.41 16.75 -5.51
C ALA A 182 -8.78 15.64 -6.52
N HIS A 183 -9.50 14.63 -6.07
CA HIS A 183 -9.91 13.53 -6.95
C HIS A 183 -11.40 13.16 -6.88
N ASP A 184 -12.19 13.72 -5.95
CA ASP A 184 -13.65 13.52 -5.92
C ASP A 184 -14.36 14.62 -5.11
N ILE A 185 -15.64 14.86 -5.45
CA ILE A 185 -16.61 15.58 -4.63
C ILE A 185 -17.62 14.54 -4.13
N LEU A 186 -17.52 14.16 -2.87
CA LEU A 186 -18.36 13.10 -2.30
C LEU A 186 -19.82 13.51 -2.12
N SER A 187 -20.07 14.80 -1.95
CA SER A 187 -21.41 15.37 -1.76
C SER A 187 -22.21 15.60 -3.06
N PHE A 188 -21.60 15.36 -4.24
CA PHE A 188 -22.27 15.61 -5.52
C PHE A 188 -22.67 14.33 -6.24
N THR A 189 -23.87 14.39 -6.84
CA THR A 189 -24.48 13.29 -7.60
C THR A 189 -24.51 13.65 -9.08
N MET A 190 -23.36 13.50 -9.76
CA MET A 190 -23.16 13.80 -11.17
C MET A 190 -22.06 12.92 -11.75
N ASN A 191 -21.90 12.96 -13.08
CA ASN A 191 -20.81 12.27 -13.77
C ASN A 191 -19.44 12.68 -13.21
N TYR A 192 -18.51 11.73 -13.20
CA TYR A 192 -17.22 11.94 -12.54
C TYR A 192 -16.43 13.09 -13.16
N THR A 193 -16.35 13.19 -14.49
CA THR A 193 -15.64 14.29 -15.16
C THR A 193 -16.24 15.63 -14.80
N ASN A 194 -17.58 15.73 -14.70
CA ASN A 194 -18.24 16.98 -14.29
C ASN A 194 -17.86 17.38 -12.85
N LYS A 195 -17.67 16.40 -11.94
CA LYS A 195 -17.15 16.68 -10.58
C LYS A 195 -15.76 17.30 -10.64
N ILE A 196 -14.89 16.77 -11.52
CA ILE A 196 -13.55 17.32 -11.68
C ILE A 196 -13.58 18.71 -12.29
N ASP A 197 -14.42 18.97 -13.31
CA ASP A 197 -14.61 20.29 -13.87
C ASP A 197 -15.06 21.30 -12.79
N VAL A 198 -15.97 20.89 -11.91
CA VAL A 198 -16.39 21.73 -10.77
C VAL A 198 -15.23 22.01 -9.82
N LEU A 199 -14.39 21.01 -9.49
CA LEU A 199 -13.21 21.20 -8.66
C LEU A 199 -12.21 22.19 -9.27
N GLN A 200 -11.94 22.07 -10.58
CA GLN A 200 -11.06 22.99 -11.30
C GLN A 200 -11.63 24.41 -11.30
N ASN A 201 -12.94 24.57 -11.53
CA ASN A 201 -13.61 25.87 -11.46
C ASN A 201 -13.61 26.48 -10.05
N MET A 202 -13.51 25.64 -8.98
CA MET A 202 -13.31 26.09 -7.60
C MET A 202 -11.84 26.42 -7.29
N GLY A 203 -10.93 26.23 -8.23
CA GLY A 203 -9.49 26.52 -8.09
C GLY A 203 -8.66 25.39 -7.52
N PHE A 204 -9.15 24.14 -7.50
CA PHE A 204 -8.36 23.00 -7.09
C PHE A 204 -7.50 22.46 -8.22
N PHE A 205 -6.31 21.98 -7.85
CA PHE A 205 -5.50 21.10 -8.67
C PHE A 205 -6.07 19.68 -8.56
N THR A 206 -6.25 18.99 -9.69
CA THR A 206 -7.02 17.75 -9.75
C THR A 206 -6.25 16.60 -10.39
N VAL A 207 -6.72 15.38 -10.23
CA VAL A 207 -6.14 14.16 -10.85
C VAL A 207 -6.30 14.09 -12.38
N LEU A 208 -7.08 14.98 -13.01
CA LEU A 208 -7.18 15.09 -14.46
C LEU A 208 -6.25 16.17 -15.04
N ASP A 209 -5.58 16.94 -14.20
CA ASP A 209 -4.52 17.84 -14.66
C ASP A 209 -3.28 17.00 -15.04
N ASP A 210 -2.68 17.28 -16.20
CA ASP A 210 -1.54 16.51 -16.72
C ASP A 210 -0.38 16.42 -15.71
N ALA A 211 -0.10 17.51 -15.01
CA ALA A 211 0.93 17.57 -13.98
C ALA A 211 0.66 16.67 -12.76
N ALA A 212 -0.54 16.10 -12.60
CA ALA A 212 -0.80 15.12 -11.56
C ALA A 212 -0.05 13.81 -11.78
N TRP A 213 0.36 13.51 -13.03
CA TRP A 213 1.17 12.35 -13.38
C TRP A 213 2.66 12.51 -13.05
N ASP A 214 3.12 13.70 -12.69
CA ASP A 214 4.51 13.97 -12.31
C ASP A 214 4.79 13.49 -10.86
N TYR A 215 3.74 13.26 -10.06
CA TYR A 215 3.87 12.75 -8.70
C TYR A 215 4.00 11.23 -8.66
N PRO A 216 4.66 10.68 -7.62
CA PRO A 216 4.74 9.23 -7.42
C PRO A 216 3.38 8.56 -7.45
N CYS A 217 3.25 7.51 -8.27
CA CYS A 217 2.03 6.75 -8.47
C CYS A 217 2.28 5.27 -8.26
N ASP A 218 1.42 4.59 -7.50
CA ASP A 218 1.48 3.14 -7.28
C ASP A 218 0.54 2.36 -8.22
N GLY A 219 0.09 3.01 -9.30
CA GLY A 219 -0.78 2.41 -10.30
C GLY A 219 -1.65 3.43 -11.04
N VAL A 220 -2.72 2.94 -11.63
CA VAL A 220 -3.69 3.74 -12.39
C VAL A 220 -5.09 3.42 -11.89
N VAL A 221 -5.89 4.45 -11.62
CA VAL A 221 -7.31 4.28 -11.28
C VAL A 221 -8.14 4.34 -12.54
N TYR A 222 -8.94 3.31 -12.76
CA TYR A 222 -9.98 3.26 -13.77
C TYR A 222 -11.35 3.33 -13.13
N ARG A 223 -12.25 4.13 -13.68
CA ARG A 223 -13.60 4.29 -13.15
C ARG A 223 -14.65 4.60 -14.22
N CYS A 224 -15.88 4.29 -13.89
CA CYS A 224 -17.04 4.69 -14.67
C CYS A 224 -17.29 6.19 -14.55
N ASN A 225 -17.51 6.87 -15.68
CA ASN A 225 -17.91 8.26 -15.68
C ASN A 225 -19.40 8.45 -15.35
N ASP A 226 -20.24 7.55 -15.86
CA ASP A 226 -21.70 7.65 -15.78
C ASP A 226 -22.19 7.45 -14.33
N TRP A 227 -22.77 8.50 -13.75
CA TRP A 227 -23.31 8.50 -12.40
C TRP A 227 -24.44 7.47 -12.20
N GLN A 228 -25.37 7.37 -13.17
CA GLN A 228 -26.51 6.44 -13.05
C GLN A 228 -26.03 4.98 -13.02
N LYS A 229 -25.03 4.66 -13.85
CA LYS A 229 -24.40 3.35 -13.85
C LYS A 229 -23.67 3.08 -12.54
N CYS A 230 -22.94 4.06 -11.99
CA CYS A 230 -22.27 3.95 -10.69
C CYS A 230 -23.28 3.62 -9.56
N GLN A 231 -24.44 4.27 -9.56
CA GLN A 231 -25.52 4.00 -8.59
C GLN A 231 -26.02 2.57 -8.69
N ASN A 232 -26.25 2.07 -9.90
CA ASN A 232 -26.75 0.72 -10.15
C ASN A 232 -25.71 -0.35 -9.73
N LEU A 233 -24.41 -0.11 -9.95
CA LEU A 233 -23.33 -0.99 -9.53
C LEU A 233 -23.14 -1.02 -8.02
N GLY A 234 -23.26 0.15 -7.37
CA GLY A 234 -23.17 0.30 -5.92
C GLY A 234 -21.80 -0.03 -5.34
N TYR A 235 -21.81 -0.44 -4.08
CA TYR A 235 -20.63 -0.67 -3.26
C TYR A 235 -20.60 -2.09 -2.69
N THR A 236 -19.43 -2.55 -2.36
CA THR A 236 -19.22 -3.64 -1.39
C THR A 236 -19.04 -3.02 0.00
N SER A 237 -18.78 -3.82 1.03
CA SER A 237 -18.41 -3.32 2.35
C SER A 237 -17.10 -2.51 2.35
N LYS A 238 -16.25 -2.68 1.33
CA LYS A 238 -14.88 -2.16 1.29
C LYS A 238 -14.58 -1.24 0.11
N TYR A 239 -15.16 -1.48 -1.05
CA TYR A 239 -14.85 -0.73 -2.26
C TYR A 239 -16.07 -0.52 -3.18
N PRO A 240 -16.07 0.56 -4.00
CA PRO A 240 -17.05 0.76 -5.04
C PRO A 240 -16.87 -0.28 -6.14
N ARG A 241 -17.96 -0.74 -6.77
CA ARG A 241 -17.89 -1.66 -7.91
C ARG A 241 -17.56 -0.97 -9.23
N PHE A 242 -17.66 0.35 -9.26
CA PHE A 242 -17.50 1.18 -10.44
C PHE A 242 -16.09 1.83 -10.57
N ALA A 243 -15.14 1.43 -9.71
CA ALA A 243 -13.78 1.92 -9.79
C ALA A 243 -12.80 0.84 -9.30
N VAL A 244 -11.64 0.76 -9.96
CA VAL A 244 -10.57 -0.20 -9.65
C VAL A 244 -9.21 0.50 -9.72
N ALA A 245 -8.23 -0.07 -9.04
CA ALA A 245 -6.84 0.32 -9.12
C ALA A 245 -6.05 -0.75 -9.87
N LEU A 246 -5.60 -0.45 -11.08
CA LEU A 246 -4.64 -1.28 -11.81
C LEU A 246 -3.25 -0.97 -11.26
N LYS A 247 -2.65 -1.95 -10.60
CA LYS A 247 -1.28 -1.86 -10.09
C LYS A 247 -0.33 -2.59 -11.02
N SER A 248 0.87 -2.03 -11.24
CA SER A 248 1.94 -2.77 -11.89
C SER A 248 2.44 -3.87 -10.94
N ARG A 249 2.73 -5.04 -11.49
CA ARG A 249 3.53 -6.05 -10.80
C ARG A 249 5.01 -5.74 -10.99
N GLU A 250 5.46 -4.57 -10.59
CA GLU A 250 6.89 -4.32 -10.56
C GLU A 250 7.53 -5.21 -9.51
N THR A 251 8.21 -6.22 -9.98
CA THR A 251 9.08 -7.03 -9.16
C THR A 251 10.38 -6.26 -8.99
N ILE A 252 10.54 -5.60 -7.86
CA ILE A 252 11.81 -4.95 -7.54
C ILE A 252 12.81 -6.06 -7.25
N THR A 253 13.92 -6.08 -8.01
CA THR A 253 14.98 -7.08 -7.85
C THR A 253 16.30 -6.41 -7.47
N ALA A 254 17.16 -7.16 -6.79
CA ALA A 254 18.54 -6.77 -6.54
C ALA A 254 19.46 -7.97 -6.68
N VAL A 255 20.73 -7.71 -6.99
CA VAL A 255 21.77 -8.74 -7.07
C VAL A 255 22.64 -8.67 -5.82
N THR A 256 22.83 -9.81 -5.18
CA THR A 256 23.67 -9.94 -3.98
C THR A 256 24.42 -11.26 -3.98
N THR A 257 25.31 -11.48 -3.00
CA THR A 257 26.14 -12.69 -2.89
C THR A 257 25.64 -13.57 -1.75
N LEU A 258 25.39 -14.85 -2.03
CA LEU A 258 25.02 -15.84 -1.03
C LEU A 258 26.24 -16.24 -0.17
N LYS A 259 26.19 -15.97 1.13
CA LYS A 259 27.29 -16.27 2.08
C LYS A 259 27.09 -17.58 2.83
N GLU A 260 25.87 -17.82 3.32
CA GLU A 260 25.55 -18.93 4.19
C GLU A 260 24.11 -19.38 3.98
N VAL A 261 23.78 -20.60 4.36
CA VAL A 261 22.41 -21.10 4.41
C VAL A 261 22.07 -21.58 5.82
N LEU A 262 21.07 -20.95 6.39
CA LEU A 262 20.50 -21.33 7.69
C LEU A 262 19.34 -22.30 7.48
N TRP A 263 19.43 -23.47 8.08
CA TRP A 263 18.37 -24.46 8.03
C TRP A 263 17.52 -24.41 9.30
N THR A 264 16.21 -24.25 9.13
CA THR A 264 15.26 -24.23 10.24
C THR A 264 14.25 -25.37 10.08
N VAL A 265 13.95 -26.06 11.17
CA VAL A 265 12.94 -27.12 11.20
C VAL A 265 11.66 -26.54 11.76
N GLY A 266 10.59 -26.57 10.96
CA GLY A 266 9.26 -26.15 11.38
C GLY A 266 8.61 -27.19 12.33
N ARG A 267 7.52 -26.82 13.00
CA ARG A 267 6.76 -27.71 13.90
C ARG A 267 6.24 -28.97 13.22
N THR A 268 6.08 -28.97 11.92
CA THR A 268 5.64 -30.11 11.11
C THR A 268 6.79 -30.97 10.61
N GLY A 269 8.04 -30.71 11.03
CA GLY A 269 9.24 -31.40 10.55
C GLY A 269 9.77 -30.93 9.20
N VAL A 270 9.11 -29.94 8.57
CA VAL A 270 9.58 -29.37 7.29
C VAL A 270 10.82 -28.53 7.52
N VAL A 271 11.86 -28.79 6.73
CA VAL A 271 13.14 -28.05 6.75
C VAL A 271 13.08 -26.90 5.76
N SER A 272 13.24 -25.68 6.23
CA SER A 272 13.21 -24.47 5.42
C SER A 272 14.58 -23.79 5.36
N PRO A 273 15.18 -23.63 4.17
CA PRO A 273 16.44 -22.94 3.98
C PRO A 273 16.25 -21.42 3.90
N THR A 274 17.08 -20.67 4.62
CA THR A 274 17.18 -19.21 4.54
C THR A 274 18.62 -18.84 4.19
N GLY A 275 18.82 -18.17 3.04
CA GLY A 275 20.13 -17.66 2.63
C GLY A 275 20.48 -16.40 3.43
N VAL A 276 21.71 -16.35 3.93
CA VAL A 276 22.36 -15.14 4.42
C VAL A 276 23.13 -14.55 3.26
N VAL A 277 22.89 -13.29 2.95
CA VAL A 277 23.47 -12.60 1.80
C VAL A 277 24.23 -11.35 2.21
N ASP A 278 25.09 -10.85 1.33
CA ASP A 278 25.66 -9.51 1.52
C ASP A 278 24.51 -8.49 1.61
N PRO A 279 24.56 -7.56 2.57
CA PRO A 279 23.50 -6.58 2.71
C PRO A 279 23.31 -5.77 1.43
N VAL A 280 22.08 -5.74 0.91
CA VAL A 280 21.71 -4.98 -0.28
C VAL A 280 20.41 -4.22 0.00
N VAL A 281 20.31 -2.99 -0.50
CA VAL A 281 19.09 -2.21 -0.41
C VAL A 281 18.11 -2.67 -1.49
N LEU A 282 16.89 -3.01 -1.08
CA LEU A 282 15.82 -3.45 -1.96
C LEU A 282 14.51 -2.91 -1.42
N ASP A 283 13.86 -2.00 -2.16
CA ASP A 283 12.60 -1.36 -1.78
C ASP A 283 12.69 -0.75 -0.35
N ASP A 284 13.59 0.21 -0.17
CA ASP A 284 13.87 0.97 1.08
C ASP A 284 14.21 0.11 2.32
N ALA A 285 14.52 -1.16 2.13
CA ALA A 285 14.97 -2.03 3.22
C ALA A 285 16.32 -2.68 2.92
N THR A 286 17.19 -2.71 3.93
CA THR A 286 18.44 -3.47 3.85
C THR A 286 18.16 -4.95 4.06
N ILE A 287 18.34 -5.73 3.00
CA ILE A 287 18.13 -7.17 2.98
C ILE A 287 19.43 -7.89 3.26
N SER A 288 19.46 -8.70 4.31
CA SER A 288 20.57 -9.59 4.67
C SER A 288 20.19 -11.06 4.73
N ARG A 289 18.89 -11.36 4.54
CA ARG A 289 18.37 -12.74 4.54
C ARG A 289 17.33 -12.90 3.45
N VAL A 290 17.33 -14.05 2.78
CA VAL A 290 16.42 -14.38 1.68
C VAL A 290 15.91 -15.80 1.82
N THR A 291 14.63 -16.05 1.55
CA THR A 291 14.15 -17.43 1.50
C THR A 291 14.64 -18.13 0.25
N LEU A 292 15.16 -19.34 0.41
CA LEU A 292 15.59 -20.23 -0.67
C LEU A 292 14.53 -21.30 -0.98
N HIS A 293 13.29 -21.11 -0.48
CA HIS A 293 12.13 -21.97 -0.63
C HIS A 293 12.31 -23.36 -0.03
N ASN A 294 12.96 -24.28 -0.73
CA ASN A 294 13.21 -25.66 -0.33
C ASN A 294 14.51 -26.19 -0.97
N ILE A 295 14.89 -27.41 -0.62
CA ILE A 295 16.12 -28.02 -1.13
C ILE A 295 16.07 -28.31 -2.63
N GLU A 296 14.89 -28.66 -3.17
CA GLU A 296 14.71 -28.93 -4.60
C GLU A 296 15.00 -27.68 -5.45
N GLN A 297 14.59 -26.50 -4.98
CA GLN A 297 14.91 -25.23 -5.62
C GLN A 297 16.40 -24.92 -5.59
N ILE A 298 17.08 -25.18 -4.48
CA ILE A 298 18.52 -25.03 -4.34
C ILE A 298 19.27 -25.93 -5.35
N GLU A 299 18.88 -27.20 -5.43
CA GLU A 299 19.50 -28.19 -6.32
C GLU A 299 19.19 -27.91 -7.78
N SER A 300 17.96 -27.54 -8.15
CA SER A 300 17.57 -27.24 -9.52
C SER A 300 18.31 -26.04 -10.13
N HIS A 301 18.70 -25.07 -9.29
CA HIS A 301 19.49 -23.91 -9.69
C HIS A 301 21.01 -24.11 -9.51
N ASN A 302 21.46 -25.27 -9.07
CA ASN A 302 22.85 -25.56 -8.73
C ASN A 302 23.48 -24.52 -7.81
N LEU A 303 22.70 -24.00 -6.86
CA LEU A 303 23.08 -22.91 -5.97
C LEU A 303 24.25 -23.31 -5.07
N GLY A 304 25.23 -22.43 -4.97
CA GLY A 304 26.44 -22.63 -4.16
C GLY A 304 26.79 -21.42 -3.30
N PHE A 305 27.66 -21.63 -2.33
CA PHE A 305 28.18 -20.54 -1.51
C PHE A 305 29.08 -19.63 -2.36
N GLY A 306 28.89 -18.33 -2.20
CA GLY A 306 29.58 -17.29 -2.97
C GLY A 306 28.95 -16.97 -4.32
N ASP A 307 27.87 -17.64 -4.71
CA ASP A 307 27.14 -17.32 -5.94
C ASP A 307 26.51 -15.92 -5.85
N ARG A 308 26.55 -15.19 -6.98
CA ARG A 308 25.79 -13.98 -7.17
C ARG A 308 24.38 -14.34 -7.58
N ILE A 309 23.44 -13.95 -6.77
CA ILE A 309 22.04 -14.30 -6.92
C ILE A 309 21.17 -13.06 -7.10
N GLU A 310 20.17 -13.17 -7.94
CA GLU A 310 19.08 -12.20 -8.02
C GLU A 310 18.02 -12.58 -7.02
N ILE A 311 17.62 -11.59 -6.23
CA ILE A 311 16.56 -11.72 -5.25
C ILE A 311 15.44 -10.75 -5.59
N GLU A 312 14.21 -11.14 -5.31
CA GLU A 312 13.05 -10.28 -5.46
C GLU A 312 12.41 -10.01 -4.09
N ARG A 313 11.75 -8.89 -4.00
CA ARG A 313 10.84 -8.59 -2.92
C ARG A 313 9.42 -8.58 -3.48
N ALA A 314 8.88 -9.77 -3.75
CA ALA A 314 7.50 -9.93 -4.13
C ALA A 314 6.61 -9.88 -2.89
N GLY A 315 5.62 -9.00 -2.89
CA GLY A 315 4.71 -8.86 -1.74
C GLY A 315 5.36 -8.34 -0.45
N GLY A 316 6.60 -7.81 -0.52
CA GLY A 316 7.23 -6.93 0.48
C GLY A 316 7.58 -7.51 1.85
N VAL A 317 7.46 -8.80 2.13
CA VAL A 317 7.77 -9.32 3.49
C VAL A 317 9.02 -10.16 3.53
N ILE A 318 9.15 -11.14 2.65
CA ILE A 318 10.28 -12.06 2.67
C ILE A 318 10.95 -12.00 1.31
N PRO A 319 12.18 -11.45 1.24
CA PRO A 319 12.94 -11.51 0.00
C PRO A 319 13.08 -12.96 -0.45
N LYS A 320 12.81 -13.20 -1.73
CA LYS A 320 12.86 -14.53 -2.34
C LYS A 320 14.03 -14.61 -3.30
N PHE A 321 14.69 -15.75 -3.32
CA PHE A 321 15.63 -16.11 -4.37
C PHE A 321 14.88 -16.29 -5.69
N LEU A 322 15.38 -15.66 -6.77
CA LEU A 322 14.86 -15.81 -8.11
C LEU A 322 15.72 -16.76 -8.95
N ARG A 323 16.99 -16.40 -9.10
CA ARG A 323 17.92 -17.16 -9.95
C ARG A 323 19.36 -16.85 -9.60
N VAL A 324 20.26 -17.71 -10.05
CA VAL A 324 21.70 -17.46 -10.04
C VAL A 324 22.07 -16.61 -11.25
N ILE A 325 22.77 -15.51 -11.03
CA ILE A 325 23.31 -14.62 -12.06
C ILE A 325 24.70 -15.11 -12.48
N GLU A 326 25.52 -15.49 -11.49
CA GLU A 326 26.88 -15.93 -11.71
C GLU A 326 27.30 -16.91 -10.61
N HIS A 327 27.86 -18.05 -11.02
CA HIS A 327 28.41 -19.01 -10.07
C HIS A 327 29.79 -18.59 -9.58
N SER A 328 30.03 -18.77 -8.29
CA SER A 328 31.34 -18.55 -7.72
C SER A 328 32.38 -19.49 -8.33
N PRO A 329 33.63 -19.02 -8.61
CA PRO A 329 34.74 -19.88 -9.08
C PRO A 329 35.03 -21.07 -8.14
N HIS A 330 34.71 -20.94 -6.86
CA HIS A 330 34.87 -21.97 -5.83
C HIS A 330 33.57 -22.72 -5.51
N ASN A 331 32.64 -22.75 -6.41
CA ASN A 331 31.27 -23.23 -6.29
C ASN A 331 31.14 -24.48 -5.39
N LEU A 332 31.05 -24.26 -4.07
CA LEU A 332 30.67 -25.27 -3.10
C LEU A 332 29.14 -25.43 -3.16
N LYS A 333 28.68 -26.36 -3.98
CA LYS A 333 27.26 -26.65 -4.17
C LYS A 333 26.59 -26.99 -2.85
N ILE A 334 25.44 -26.39 -2.61
CA ILE A 334 24.58 -26.68 -1.49
C ILE A 334 23.75 -27.92 -1.84
N THR A 335 23.86 -28.97 -1.01
CA THR A 335 23.22 -30.25 -1.26
C THR A 335 22.36 -30.66 -0.04
N LYS A 336 21.54 -31.66 -0.23
CA LYS A 336 20.72 -32.28 0.84
C LYS A 336 21.58 -32.70 2.04
N LYS A 337 22.81 -33.15 1.82
CA LYS A 337 23.75 -33.51 2.89
C LYS A 337 24.06 -32.34 3.83
N HIS A 338 24.20 -31.11 3.33
CA HIS A 338 24.40 -29.92 4.16
C HIS A 338 23.17 -29.63 5.03
N ALA A 339 21.96 -29.91 4.54
CA ALA A 339 20.74 -29.78 5.32
C ALA A 339 20.69 -30.81 6.47
N GLU A 340 21.01 -32.07 6.17
CA GLU A 340 21.03 -33.17 7.14
C GLU A 340 22.07 -32.92 8.25
N GLU A 341 23.30 -32.60 7.91
CA GLU A 341 24.36 -32.25 8.84
C GLU A 341 24.03 -31.08 9.75
N SER A 342 23.37 -30.04 9.21
CA SER A 342 22.96 -28.85 9.97
C SER A 342 21.83 -29.15 10.94
N VAL A 343 20.88 -29.99 10.56
CA VAL A 343 19.74 -30.39 11.38
C VAL A 343 20.21 -31.34 12.53
N ASP A 344 21.04 -32.31 12.22
CA ASP A 344 21.63 -33.24 13.22
C ASP A 344 22.47 -32.50 14.26
N CYS A 345 23.22 -31.50 13.87
CA CYS A 345 24.00 -30.69 14.80
C CYS A 345 23.13 -29.86 15.76
N LYS A 346 21.94 -29.46 15.34
CA LYS A 346 20.98 -28.76 16.22
C LYS A 346 20.23 -29.68 17.16
N LEU A 347 19.87 -30.87 16.70
CA LEU A 347 19.18 -31.87 17.52
C LEU A 347 20.09 -32.44 18.63
N LYS A 348 21.41 -32.45 18.45
CA LYS A 348 22.41 -32.87 19.44
C LYS A 348 22.72 -31.81 20.51
N ARG A 349 22.20 -30.57 20.35
CA ARG A 349 22.37 -29.43 21.29
C ARG A 349 21.14 -29.18 22.18
N VAL A 350 20.09 -29.97 22.05
CA VAL A 350 18.90 -30.03 22.89
C VAL A 350 18.99 -31.32 23.73
#